data_e6b3d0bf4a000ec06c0110528682e202
#
_entry.id   e6b3d0bf4a000ec06c0110528682e202
#
_cell.length_a   1.000
_cell.length_b   1.000
_cell.length_c   1.000
_cell.angle_alpha   90.00
_cell.angle_beta   90.00
_cell.angle_gamma   90.00
#
_symmetry.space_group_name_H-M   'P 1'
#
loop_
_entity.id
_entity.type
_entity.pdbx_description
1 polymer ?
#
loop_
_entity_poly.entity_id
_entity_poly.type
_entity_poly.pdbx_seq_one_letter_code
_entity_poly.pdbx_strand_id
1 'polypeptide(L)'
;MVVTRSGEEAVMAVSLTNRLKSGEVNPPAAKLVGFRMLSCGNGESRFEMEAGERHHNPMGTVHGGILCTLADSAMGMAFASTLEGEETFTTLEVKINFLRPVFEGTLFAGARVVHRGRSVGMVECDVATEDGKLVARAVSTCSVLRGEMAKGR
;
A
#
# COMPACT_ATOMS: atom_id res chain seq x y z
N MET A 1 21.02 -30.42 10.53
CA MET A 1 20.77 -30.53 9.08
C MET A 1 19.95 -29.31 8.68
N VAL A 2 20.61 -28.28 8.17
CA VAL A 2 19.96 -27.03 7.75
C VAL A 2 19.46 -27.25 6.33
N VAL A 3 18.13 -27.28 6.17
CA VAL A 3 17.52 -27.34 4.83
C VAL A 3 17.65 -25.95 4.21
N THR A 4 18.49 -25.85 3.20
CA THR A 4 18.65 -24.67 2.35
C THR A 4 17.41 -24.51 1.49
N ARG A 5 16.56 -23.56 1.80
CA ARG A 5 15.48 -23.08 0.92
C ARG A 5 16.10 -22.17 -0.12
N SER A 6 16.58 -22.79 -1.21
CA SER A 6 17.29 -22.10 -2.29
C SER A 6 16.38 -21.88 -3.50
N GLY A 7 16.64 -20.82 -4.25
CA GLY A 7 16.21 -20.63 -5.65
C GLY A 7 14.70 -20.48 -5.90
N GLU A 8 13.89 -21.44 -5.52
CA GLU A 8 12.44 -21.43 -5.78
C GLU A 8 11.68 -20.35 -4.99
N GLU A 9 12.12 -20.06 -3.76
CA GLU A 9 11.49 -18.98 -2.95
C GLU A 9 11.85 -17.58 -3.48
N ALA A 10 13.05 -17.39 -4.00
CA ALA A 10 13.45 -16.12 -4.61
C ALA A 10 12.70 -15.86 -5.93
N VAL A 11 12.53 -16.90 -6.75
CA VAL A 11 11.71 -16.84 -7.98
C VAL A 11 10.24 -16.59 -7.65
N MET A 12 9.71 -17.17 -6.58
CA MET A 12 8.35 -16.92 -6.11
C MET A 12 8.16 -15.48 -5.60
N ALA A 13 9.14 -14.89 -4.91
CA ALA A 13 9.06 -13.50 -4.42
C ALA A 13 9.05 -12.49 -5.57
N VAL A 14 9.91 -12.66 -6.58
CA VAL A 14 9.89 -11.83 -7.80
C VAL A 14 8.57 -11.99 -8.55
N SER A 15 8.07 -13.21 -8.66
CA SER A 15 6.76 -13.52 -9.23
C SER A 15 5.62 -12.84 -8.46
N LEU A 16 5.67 -12.82 -7.13
CA LEU A 16 4.63 -12.20 -6.30
C LEU A 16 4.60 -10.67 -6.48
N THR A 17 5.75 -10.00 -6.47
CA THR A 17 5.84 -8.55 -6.72
C THR A 17 5.28 -8.18 -8.09
N ASN A 18 5.63 -8.94 -9.13
CA ASN A 18 5.10 -8.72 -10.47
C ASN A 18 3.60 -8.98 -10.55
N ARG A 19 3.10 -10.03 -9.90
CA ARG A 19 1.66 -10.35 -9.83
C ARG A 19 0.87 -9.32 -9.02
N LEU A 20 1.47 -8.73 -7.98
CA LEU A 20 0.88 -7.60 -7.25
C LEU A 20 0.79 -6.36 -8.16
N LYS A 21 1.87 -6.07 -8.92
CA LYS A 21 1.89 -4.94 -9.86
C LYS A 21 0.88 -5.11 -11.01
N SER A 22 0.64 -6.33 -11.46
CA SER A 22 -0.36 -6.62 -12.51
C SER A 22 -1.80 -6.64 -12.00
N GLY A 23 -2.02 -6.54 -10.69
CA GLY A 23 -3.36 -6.64 -10.09
C GLY A 23 -3.92 -8.06 -10.01
N GLU A 24 -3.13 -9.09 -10.34
CA GLU A 24 -3.56 -10.50 -10.33
C GLU A 24 -3.72 -11.08 -8.92
N VAL A 25 -3.09 -10.44 -7.92
CA VAL A 25 -3.12 -10.90 -6.54
C VAL A 25 -3.80 -9.86 -5.66
N ASN A 26 -4.89 -10.25 -5.03
CA ASN A 26 -5.51 -9.47 -3.97
C ASN A 26 -5.10 -10.05 -2.61
N PRO A 27 -4.22 -9.38 -1.85
CA PRO A 27 -3.69 -9.90 -0.59
C PRO A 27 -4.79 -10.19 0.43
N PRO A 28 -4.58 -11.14 1.38
CA PRO A 28 -5.57 -11.45 2.42
C PRO A 28 -6.05 -10.21 3.18
N ALA A 29 -5.16 -9.27 3.52
CA ALA A 29 -5.52 -8.02 4.19
C ALA A 29 -6.45 -7.15 3.34
N ALA A 30 -6.22 -7.06 2.03
CA ALA A 30 -7.09 -6.33 1.11
C ALA A 30 -8.49 -6.95 1.03
N LYS A 31 -8.57 -8.30 1.01
CA LYS A 31 -9.85 -9.02 1.06
C LYS A 31 -10.58 -8.80 2.38
N LEU A 32 -9.86 -8.85 3.50
CA LEU A 32 -10.43 -8.65 4.84
C LEU A 32 -11.02 -7.25 5.00
N VAL A 33 -10.27 -6.22 4.61
CA VAL A 33 -10.71 -4.83 4.70
C VAL A 33 -11.67 -4.46 3.57
N GLY A 34 -11.54 -5.07 2.40
CA GLY A 34 -12.44 -4.86 1.27
C GLY A 34 -12.03 -3.71 0.35
N PHE A 35 -10.72 -3.53 0.15
CA PHE A 35 -10.20 -2.59 -0.85
C PHE A 35 -9.58 -3.33 -2.02
N ARG A 36 -9.47 -2.65 -3.15
CA ARG A 36 -8.82 -3.17 -4.37
C ARG A 36 -7.99 -2.10 -5.07
N MET A 37 -6.97 -2.55 -5.76
CA MET A 37 -6.14 -1.70 -6.61
C MET A 37 -6.85 -1.45 -7.95
N LEU A 38 -6.91 -0.19 -8.37
CA LEU A 38 -7.43 0.22 -9.66
C LEU A 38 -6.32 0.40 -10.70
N SER A 39 -5.18 0.96 -10.26
CA SER A 39 -4.02 1.18 -11.13
C SER A 39 -2.73 1.25 -10.32
N CYS A 40 -1.61 0.89 -10.95
CA CYS A 40 -0.27 1.00 -10.37
C CYS A 40 0.78 1.11 -11.48
N GLY A 41 1.69 2.06 -11.37
CA GLY A 41 2.82 2.23 -12.27
C GLY A 41 3.46 3.61 -12.17
N ASN A 42 4.72 3.72 -12.60
CA ASN A 42 5.44 5.00 -12.69
C ASN A 42 5.48 5.83 -11.39
N GLY A 43 5.55 5.17 -10.25
CA GLY A 43 5.54 5.84 -8.95
C GLY A 43 4.17 6.30 -8.48
N GLU A 44 3.11 5.84 -9.11
CA GLU A 44 1.72 6.16 -8.75
C GLU A 44 0.89 4.91 -8.54
N SER A 45 -0.12 5.00 -7.71
CA SER A 45 -1.15 3.98 -7.55
C SER A 45 -2.50 4.58 -7.19
N ARG A 46 -3.55 3.84 -7.49
CA ARG A 46 -4.91 4.18 -7.10
C ARG A 46 -5.64 2.95 -6.58
N PHE A 47 -6.29 3.12 -5.44
CA PHE A 47 -7.10 2.10 -4.78
C PHE A 47 -8.50 2.63 -4.53
N GLU A 48 -9.46 1.72 -4.38
CA GLU A 48 -10.80 2.03 -3.90
C GLU A 48 -11.23 1.10 -2.79
N MET A 49 -12.15 1.56 -1.96
CA MET A 49 -12.77 0.79 -0.89
C MET A 49 -14.21 1.26 -0.71
N GLU A 50 -15.14 0.30 -0.62
CA GLU A 50 -16.50 0.59 -0.19
C GLU A 50 -16.56 0.59 1.34
N ALA A 51 -16.67 1.79 1.91
CA ALA A 51 -16.77 2.01 3.35
C ALA A 51 -18.18 1.78 3.87
N GLY A 52 -18.30 1.20 5.06
CA GLY A 52 -19.60 0.94 5.69
C GLY A 52 -19.45 0.43 7.12
N GLU A 53 -20.55 -0.02 7.71
CA GLU A 53 -20.68 -0.37 9.12
C GLU A 53 -19.58 -1.29 9.65
N ARG A 54 -19.13 -2.28 8.86
CA ARG A 54 -18.04 -3.20 9.23
C ARG A 54 -16.69 -2.52 9.51
N HIS A 55 -16.54 -1.27 9.10
CA HIS A 55 -15.33 -0.48 9.27
C HIS A 55 -15.44 0.54 10.40
N HIS A 56 -16.58 0.60 11.10
CA HIS A 56 -16.85 1.64 12.09
C HIS A 56 -16.05 1.44 13.37
N ASN A 57 -15.67 2.57 13.96
CA ASN A 57 -15.24 2.70 15.33
C ASN A 57 -16.45 2.83 16.27
N PRO A 58 -16.27 2.90 17.60
CA PRO A 58 -17.41 3.06 18.54
C PRO A 58 -18.26 4.32 18.33
N MET A 59 -17.77 5.31 17.59
CA MET A 59 -18.50 6.53 17.27
C MET A 59 -19.36 6.43 16.00
N GLY A 60 -19.36 5.26 15.34
CA GLY A 60 -20.12 5.02 14.10
C GLY A 60 -19.49 5.62 12.85
N THR A 61 -18.21 5.98 12.89
CA THR A 61 -17.46 6.43 11.70
C THR A 61 -16.39 5.43 11.32
N VAL A 62 -15.94 5.46 10.08
CA VAL A 62 -14.84 4.61 9.62
C VAL A 62 -13.63 4.79 10.52
N HIS A 63 -13.13 3.68 11.08
CA HIS A 63 -11.98 3.68 11.97
C HIS A 63 -10.73 4.20 11.25
N GLY A 64 -9.98 5.09 11.88
CA GLY A 64 -8.77 5.67 11.31
C GLY A 64 -7.73 4.63 10.89
N GLY A 65 -7.64 3.50 11.60
CA GLY A 65 -6.78 2.37 11.22
C GLY A 65 -7.13 1.76 9.87
N ILE A 66 -8.41 1.74 9.49
CA ILE A 66 -8.85 1.29 8.16
C ILE A 66 -8.38 2.26 7.07
N LEU A 67 -8.53 3.57 7.30
CA LEU A 67 -8.02 4.60 6.40
C LEU A 67 -6.49 4.54 6.26
N CYS A 68 -5.80 4.27 7.38
CA CYS A 68 -4.36 4.07 7.40
C CYS A 68 -3.94 2.84 6.56
N THR A 69 -4.64 1.72 6.71
CA THR A 69 -4.38 0.49 5.93
C THR A 69 -4.57 0.72 4.42
N LEU A 70 -5.63 1.43 4.04
CA LEU A 70 -5.90 1.78 2.64
C LEU A 70 -4.79 2.68 2.08
N ALA A 71 -4.39 3.73 2.82
CA ALA A 71 -3.34 4.66 2.42
C ALA A 71 -1.97 3.99 2.34
N ASP A 72 -1.59 3.17 3.34
CA ASP A 72 -0.32 2.43 3.35
C ASP A 72 -0.22 1.46 2.18
N SER A 73 -1.30 0.74 1.88
CA SER A 73 -1.35 -0.17 0.72
C SER A 73 -1.16 0.59 -0.60
N ALA A 74 -1.81 1.73 -0.75
CA ALA A 74 -1.63 2.57 -1.94
C ALA A 74 -0.19 3.09 -2.04
N MET A 75 0.36 3.66 -0.95
CA MET A 75 1.73 4.17 -0.93
C MET A 75 2.76 3.07 -1.18
N GLY A 76 2.58 1.90 -0.59
CA GLY A 76 3.44 0.73 -0.81
C GLY A 76 3.47 0.31 -2.28
N MET A 77 2.32 0.24 -2.95
CA MET A 77 2.25 -0.13 -4.37
C MET A 77 2.80 0.96 -5.28
N ALA A 78 2.57 2.23 -4.99
CA ALA A 78 3.21 3.33 -5.71
C ALA A 78 4.75 3.22 -5.64
N PHE A 79 5.29 2.97 -4.44
CA PHE A 79 6.73 2.80 -4.25
C PHE A 79 7.25 1.54 -4.94
N ALA A 80 6.55 0.40 -4.81
CA ALA A 80 6.90 -0.85 -5.46
C ALA A 80 7.02 -0.71 -6.98
N SER A 81 6.23 0.18 -7.61
CA SER A 81 6.29 0.41 -9.05
C SER A 81 7.59 1.08 -9.52
N THR A 82 8.40 1.60 -8.59
CA THR A 82 9.70 2.24 -8.88
C THR A 82 10.90 1.34 -8.60
N LEU A 83 10.66 0.13 -8.11
CA LEU A 83 11.73 -0.83 -7.80
C LEU A 83 12.29 -1.46 -9.07
N GLU A 84 13.61 -1.70 -9.07
CA GLU A 84 14.35 -2.27 -10.19
C GLU A 84 15.00 -3.61 -9.82
N GLY A 85 15.09 -4.51 -10.79
CA GLY A 85 15.76 -5.81 -10.62
C GLY A 85 15.19 -6.60 -9.43
N GLU A 86 16.08 -6.99 -8.52
CA GLU A 86 15.74 -7.76 -7.30
C GLU A 86 15.50 -6.86 -6.07
N GLU A 87 15.26 -5.56 -6.27
CA GLU A 87 14.91 -4.68 -5.18
C GLU A 87 13.55 -5.04 -4.58
N THR A 88 13.47 -4.97 -3.26
CA THR A 88 12.20 -4.92 -2.53
C THR A 88 12.21 -3.74 -1.57
N PHE A 89 11.19 -3.58 -0.75
CA PHE A 89 11.12 -2.46 0.18
C PHE A 89 10.42 -2.85 1.47
N THR A 90 10.56 -1.98 2.45
CA THR A 90 9.73 -2.00 3.66
C THR A 90 9.33 -0.57 4.02
N THR A 91 8.10 -0.40 4.49
CA THR A 91 7.64 0.84 5.09
C THR A 91 8.31 1.00 6.46
N LEU A 92 8.95 2.14 6.69
CA LEU A 92 9.56 2.49 7.98
C LEU A 92 8.62 3.32 8.85
N GLU A 93 7.81 4.16 8.23
CA GLU A 93 6.94 5.11 8.89
C GLU A 93 5.74 5.43 8.02
N VAL A 94 4.59 5.57 8.65
CA VAL A 94 3.39 6.19 8.08
C VAL A 94 2.89 7.25 9.04
N LYS A 95 2.78 8.49 8.55
CA LYS A 95 2.06 9.55 9.24
C LYS A 95 0.78 9.84 8.49
N ILE A 96 -0.35 9.87 9.19
CA ILE A 96 -1.65 10.17 8.60
C ILE A 96 -2.37 11.25 9.39
N ASN A 97 -3.03 12.15 8.69
CA ASN A 97 -3.94 13.15 9.26
C ASN A 97 -5.36 12.83 8.80
N PHE A 98 -6.27 12.65 9.76
CA PHE A 98 -7.69 12.45 9.53
C PHE A 98 -8.39 13.81 9.53
N LEU A 99 -9.02 14.16 8.42
CA LEU A 99 -9.54 15.52 8.17
C LEU A 99 -11.07 15.57 8.21
N ARG A 100 -11.73 14.44 7.87
CA ARG A 100 -13.19 14.35 7.83
C ARG A 100 -13.65 12.97 8.30
N PRO A 101 -14.75 12.90 9.08
CA PRO A 101 -15.40 11.63 9.35
C PRO A 101 -16.05 11.08 8.07
N VAL A 102 -16.04 9.77 7.94
CA VAL A 102 -16.74 9.01 6.90
C VAL A 102 -17.66 8.01 7.60
N PHE A 103 -18.90 7.90 7.12
CA PHE A 103 -19.87 6.94 7.62
C PHE A 103 -19.97 5.76 6.65
N GLU A 104 -20.19 6.04 5.38
CA GLU A 104 -20.35 5.06 4.31
C GLU A 104 -19.97 5.67 2.96
N GLY A 105 -19.88 4.83 1.92
CA GLY A 105 -19.64 5.22 0.54
C GLY A 105 -18.26 4.88 0.03
N THR A 106 -18.04 5.13 -1.25
CA THR A 106 -16.78 4.79 -1.92
C THR A 106 -15.68 5.77 -1.57
N LEU A 107 -14.56 5.23 -1.12
CA LEU A 107 -13.32 5.96 -0.87
C LEU A 107 -12.26 5.60 -1.91
N PHE A 108 -11.53 6.61 -2.37
CA PHE A 108 -10.38 6.44 -3.25
C PHE A 108 -9.11 6.88 -2.54
N ALA A 109 -8.07 6.05 -2.60
CA ALA A 109 -6.73 6.40 -2.17
C ALA A 109 -5.84 6.56 -3.41
N GLY A 110 -5.31 7.75 -3.60
CA GLY A 110 -4.35 8.07 -4.66
C GLY A 110 -2.98 8.35 -4.06
N ALA A 111 -1.99 7.54 -4.40
CA ALA A 111 -0.63 7.68 -3.90
C ALA A 111 0.36 8.01 -5.01
N ARG A 112 1.38 8.79 -4.67
CA ARG A 112 2.50 9.11 -5.58
C ARG A 112 3.82 9.17 -4.83
N VAL A 113 4.88 8.71 -5.47
CA VAL A 113 6.25 8.84 -4.98
C VAL A 113 6.71 10.28 -5.16
N VAL A 114 7.05 10.93 -4.04
CA VAL A 114 7.56 12.31 -4.02
C VAL A 114 9.07 12.33 -4.25
N HIS A 115 9.75 11.35 -3.67
CA HIS A 115 11.20 11.18 -3.79
C HIS A 115 11.57 9.71 -3.85
N ARG A 116 12.43 9.35 -4.80
CA ARG A 116 13.02 8.02 -4.93
C ARG A 116 14.53 8.12 -4.87
N GLY A 117 15.07 7.98 -3.66
CA GLY A 117 16.50 7.91 -3.44
C GLY A 117 17.05 6.48 -3.61
N ARG A 118 18.37 6.33 -3.50
CA ARG A 118 19.03 5.01 -3.62
C ARG A 118 18.59 4.03 -2.52
N SER A 119 18.42 4.49 -1.29
CA SER A 119 18.11 3.63 -0.14
C SER A 119 16.79 3.98 0.53
N VAL A 120 16.31 5.19 0.36
CA VAL A 120 15.10 5.70 1.01
C VAL A 120 14.26 6.44 -0.02
N GLY A 121 12.95 6.30 0.10
CA GLY A 121 11.99 7.09 -0.67
C GLY A 121 10.88 7.62 0.20
N MET A 122 10.21 8.66 -0.31
CA MET A 122 9.07 9.31 0.31
C MET A 122 7.86 9.21 -0.62
N VAL A 123 6.74 8.84 -0.04
CA VAL A 123 5.47 8.69 -0.76
C VAL A 123 4.40 9.48 -0.03
N GLU A 124 3.49 10.08 -0.76
CA GLU A 124 2.29 10.71 -0.20
C GLU A 124 1.02 10.08 -0.76
N CYS A 125 -0.07 10.17 -0.01
CA CYS A 125 -1.37 9.63 -0.38
C CYS A 125 -2.50 10.54 0.10
N ASP A 126 -3.46 10.78 -0.78
CA ASP A 126 -4.74 11.37 -0.45
C ASP A 126 -5.82 10.30 -0.46
N VAL A 127 -6.61 10.25 0.62
CA VAL A 127 -7.85 9.48 0.67
C VAL A 127 -9.01 10.46 0.54
N ALA A 128 -9.85 10.25 -0.46
CA ALA A 128 -10.97 11.13 -0.75
C ALA A 128 -12.26 10.33 -1.01
N THR A 129 -13.40 10.96 -0.83
CA THR A 129 -14.72 10.45 -1.22
C THR A 129 -14.91 10.51 -2.75
N GLU A 130 -15.95 9.86 -3.26
CA GLU A 130 -16.30 9.85 -4.68
C GLU A 130 -16.53 11.27 -5.24
N ASP A 131 -17.11 12.17 -4.43
CA ASP A 131 -17.30 13.58 -4.79
C ASP A 131 -16.04 14.46 -4.57
N GLY A 132 -14.88 13.83 -4.33
CA GLY A 132 -13.57 14.49 -4.27
C GLY A 132 -13.24 15.19 -2.95
N LYS A 133 -14.03 15.01 -1.89
CA LYS A 133 -13.74 15.60 -0.58
C LYS A 133 -12.60 14.84 0.09
N LEU A 134 -11.54 15.56 0.45
CA LEU A 134 -10.38 14.99 1.14
C LEU A 134 -10.77 14.51 2.55
N VAL A 135 -10.57 13.23 2.79
CA VAL A 135 -10.87 12.53 4.06
C VAL A 135 -9.64 12.42 4.93
N ALA A 136 -8.52 12.02 4.34
CA ALA A 136 -7.25 11.89 5.04
C ALA A 136 -6.09 12.16 4.08
N ARG A 137 -4.98 12.61 4.64
CA ARG A 137 -3.69 12.74 3.92
C ARG A 137 -2.61 12.00 4.68
N ALA A 138 -1.84 11.20 3.98
CA ALA A 138 -0.76 10.41 4.55
C ALA A 138 0.57 10.68 3.83
N VAL A 139 1.66 10.50 4.55
CA VAL A 139 3.03 10.41 4.03
C VAL A 139 3.71 9.19 4.63
N SER A 140 4.57 8.57 3.83
CA SER A 140 5.31 7.38 4.23
C SER A 140 6.78 7.50 3.83
N THR A 141 7.65 6.95 4.68
CA THR A 141 9.06 6.70 4.38
C THR A 141 9.26 5.22 4.12
N CYS A 142 9.83 4.89 2.96
CA CYS A 142 10.12 3.53 2.55
C CYS A 142 11.63 3.31 2.43
N SER A 143 12.12 2.17 2.91
CA SER A 143 13.50 1.73 2.73
C SER A 143 13.58 0.71 1.60
N VAL A 144 14.53 0.92 0.68
CA VAL A 144 14.84 -0.02 -0.39
C VAL A 144 15.77 -1.11 0.16
N LEU A 145 15.40 -2.36 -0.06
CA LEU A 145 16.15 -3.52 0.39
C LEU A 145 16.77 -4.23 -0.81
N ARG A 146 18.03 -4.68 -0.67
CA ARG A 146 18.82 -5.36 -1.70
C ARG A 146 19.58 -6.53 -1.11
N GLY A 147 19.96 -7.50 -1.96
CA GLY A 147 20.78 -8.64 -1.58
C GLY A 147 20.16 -9.42 -0.42
N GLU A 148 20.95 -9.71 0.61
CA GLU A 148 20.48 -10.51 1.77
C GLU A 148 19.29 -9.88 2.50
N MET A 149 19.20 -8.55 2.54
CA MET A 149 18.07 -7.84 3.19
C MET A 149 16.76 -7.97 2.42
N ALA A 150 16.81 -8.32 1.15
CA ALA A 150 15.64 -8.53 0.31
C ALA A 150 15.08 -9.96 0.41
N LYS A 151 15.85 -10.92 0.95
CA LYS A 151 15.44 -12.32 1.04
C LYS A 151 14.29 -12.52 2.02
N GLY A 152 13.24 -13.20 1.56
CA GLY A 152 12.07 -13.54 2.37
C GLY A 152 11.08 -12.39 2.60
N ARG A 153 11.12 -11.37 1.75
CA ARG A 153 10.18 -10.23 1.81
C ARG A 153 9.51 -9.98 0.47
#